data_0248449481a8770d953a96bcee19eee2
#
_entry.id   0248449481a8770d953a96bcee19eee2
#
_cell.length_a   1.000
_cell.length_b   1.000
_cell.length_c   1.000
_cell.angle_alpha   90.00
_cell.angle_beta   90.00
_cell.angle_gamma   90.00
#
_symmetry.space_group_name_H-M   'P 1'
#
loop_
_entity.id
_entity.type
_entity.pdbx_description
1 polymer ?
#
loop_
_entity_poly.entity_id
_entity_poly.type
_entity_poly.pdbx_seq_one_letter_code
_entity_poly.pdbx_strand_id
1 'polypeptide(L)'
;MCDLVTGAICYRKHVNFSSGWVHHTLYALFAIFWIHRGWAHGFAVALIMEVPTWIMGVGALNQKLRSYWAFTTSFLATRVLFHFVFVYSLLIPSGRYVNKQKPSILPLAFGLLALPMHLVWAYKSVRGLRRRMRKLAE
;
A
#
# COMPACT_ATOMS: atom_id res chain seq x y z
N MET A 1 4.85 -11.46 -6.28
CA MET A 1 4.58 -12.88 -6.65
C MET A 1 5.39 -13.85 -5.79
N CYS A 2 6.68 -13.64 -5.57
CA CYS A 2 7.48 -14.52 -4.69
C CYS A 2 6.83 -14.72 -3.30
N ASP A 3 6.31 -13.68 -2.69
CA ASP A 3 5.67 -13.74 -1.36
C ASP A 3 4.45 -14.65 -1.32
N LEU A 4 3.63 -14.69 -2.38
CA LEU A 4 2.49 -15.59 -2.46
C LEU A 4 2.92 -17.05 -2.61
N VAL A 5 3.88 -17.31 -3.49
CA VAL A 5 4.39 -18.67 -3.72
C VAL A 5 5.06 -19.18 -2.46
N THR A 6 5.97 -18.41 -1.87
CA THR A 6 6.65 -18.76 -0.63
C THR A 6 5.65 -18.91 0.53
N GLY A 7 4.69 -17.99 0.64
CA GLY A 7 3.65 -18.04 1.65
C GLY A 7 2.74 -19.25 1.50
N ALA A 8 2.34 -19.60 0.28
CA ALA A 8 1.49 -20.76 0.00
C ALA A 8 2.19 -22.09 0.31
N ILE A 9 3.51 -22.16 0.08
CA ILE A 9 4.31 -23.38 0.34
C ILE A 9 4.71 -23.47 1.82
N CYS A 10 5.29 -22.39 2.37
CA CYS A 10 5.94 -22.42 3.68
C CYS A 10 5.02 -21.99 4.83
N TYR A 11 4.03 -21.10 4.57
CA TYR A 11 3.24 -20.43 5.61
C TYR A 11 1.76 -20.36 5.28
N ARG A 12 1.19 -21.40 4.68
CA ARG A 12 -0.19 -21.44 4.17
C ARG A 12 -1.25 -20.95 5.16
N LYS A 13 -1.07 -21.24 6.46
CA LYS A 13 -1.99 -20.82 7.53
C LYS A 13 -2.00 -19.28 7.77
N HIS A 14 -0.97 -18.58 7.33
CA HIS A 14 -0.82 -17.13 7.53
C HIS A 14 -1.16 -16.31 6.28
N VAL A 15 -1.36 -16.95 5.13
CA VAL A 15 -1.78 -16.27 3.90
C VAL A 15 -3.29 -16.11 3.91
N ASN A 16 -3.75 -14.92 4.28
CA ASN A 16 -5.16 -14.57 4.24
C ASN A 16 -5.64 -14.47 2.79
N PHE A 17 -6.83 -15.00 2.48
CA PHE A 17 -7.38 -14.96 1.12
C PHE A 17 -7.50 -13.54 0.58
N SER A 18 -8.05 -12.59 1.33
CA SER A 18 -8.28 -11.22 0.85
C SER A 18 -7.00 -10.38 0.79
N SER A 19 -6.18 -10.40 1.84
CA SER A 19 -4.95 -9.60 1.90
C SER A 19 -3.74 -10.26 1.24
N GLY A 20 -3.73 -11.58 1.13
CA GLY A 20 -2.71 -12.34 0.43
C GLY A 20 -3.08 -12.50 -1.06
N TRP A 21 -3.92 -13.49 -1.36
CA TRP A 21 -4.18 -13.88 -2.75
C TRP A 21 -4.83 -12.77 -3.59
N VAL A 22 -5.94 -12.21 -3.13
CA VAL A 22 -6.68 -11.19 -3.91
C VAL A 22 -5.82 -9.94 -4.10
N HIS A 23 -5.23 -9.43 -3.02
CA HIS A 23 -4.42 -8.23 -3.08
C HIS A 23 -3.21 -8.37 -4.04
N HIS A 24 -2.36 -9.39 -3.86
CA HIS A 24 -1.17 -9.56 -4.69
C HIS A 24 -1.50 -9.91 -6.14
N THR A 25 -2.57 -10.67 -6.40
CA THR A 25 -3.00 -10.95 -7.77
C THR A 25 -3.48 -9.68 -8.47
N LEU A 26 -4.31 -8.88 -7.80
CA LEU A 26 -4.76 -7.59 -8.35
C LEU A 26 -3.57 -6.65 -8.59
N TYR A 27 -2.63 -6.56 -7.66
CA TYR A 27 -1.42 -5.74 -7.84
C TYR A 27 -0.56 -6.19 -9.01
N ALA A 28 -0.41 -7.50 -9.22
CA ALA A 28 0.34 -8.03 -10.36
C ALA A 28 -0.34 -7.70 -11.69
N LEU A 29 -1.64 -7.92 -11.80
CA LEU A 29 -2.43 -7.56 -12.98
C LEU A 29 -2.36 -6.05 -13.24
N PHE A 30 -2.40 -5.27 -12.19
CA PHE A 30 -2.31 -3.83 -12.24
C PHE A 30 -0.94 -3.35 -12.71
N ALA A 31 0.14 -3.94 -12.20
CA ALA A 31 1.50 -3.65 -12.65
C ALA A 31 1.67 -3.94 -14.14
N ILE A 32 1.21 -5.12 -14.60
CA ILE A 32 1.27 -5.51 -16.01
C ILE A 32 0.49 -4.49 -16.87
N PHE A 33 -0.71 -4.12 -16.44
CA PHE A 33 -1.53 -3.13 -17.14
C PHE A 33 -0.83 -1.77 -17.24
N TRP A 34 -0.24 -1.28 -16.16
CA TRP A 34 0.46 0.00 -16.14
C TRP A 34 1.70 0.01 -17.04
N ILE A 35 2.47 -1.10 -17.00
CA ILE A 35 3.64 -1.28 -17.87
C ILE A 35 3.20 -1.29 -19.34
N HIS A 36 2.18 -2.07 -19.67
CA HIS A 36 1.69 -2.17 -21.04
C HIS A 36 1.12 -0.86 -21.59
N ARG A 37 0.56 -0.01 -20.71
CA ARG A 37 0.07 1.34 -21.06
C ARG A 37 1.17 2.40 -21.10
N GLY A 38 2.42 2.07 -20.79
CA GLY A 38 3.52 3.03 -20.74
C GLY A 38 3.49 3.92 -19.48
N TRP A 39 2.79 3.52 -18.43
CA TRP A 39 2.66 4.25 -17.16
C TRP A 39 3.51 3.67 -16.04
N ALA A 40 4.54 2.93 -16.37
CA ALA A 40 5.43 2.28 -15.40
C ALA A 40 6.00 3.27 -14.37
N HIS A 41 6.28 4.50 -14.77
CA HIS A 41 6.74 5.57 -13.88
C HIS A 41 5.73 5.91 -12.78
N GLY A 42 4.43 5.98 -13.11
CA GLY A 42 3.37 6.24 -12.13
C GLY A 42 3.23 5.08 -11.13
N PHE A 43 3.37 3.84 -11.61
CA PHE A 43 3.39 2.67 -10.74
C PHE A 43 4.62 2.68 -9.83
N ALA A 44 5.81 3.02 -10.35
CA ALA A 44 7.04 3.13 -9.56
C ALA A 44 6.91 4.18 -8.44
N VAL A 45 6.29 5.33 -8.73
CA VAL A 45 6.01 6.35 -7.71
C VAL A 45 5.03 5.81 -6.65
N ALA A 46 4.01 5.05 -7.05
CA ALA A 46 3.05 4.46 -6.12
C ALA A 46 3.67 3.40 -5.20
N LEU A 47 4.82 2.79 -5.56
CA LEU A 47 5.53 1.82 -4.71
C LEU A 47 6.00 2.40 -3.36
N ILE A 48 6.07 3.73 -3.21
CA ILE A 48 6.35 4.36 -1.91
C ILE A 48 5.31 3.94 -0.84
N MET A 49 4.10 3.57 -1.26
CA MET A 49 3.06 3.07 -0.38
C MET A 49 3.40 1.70 0.25
N GLU A 50 4.45 1.02 -0.24
CA GLU A 50 4.90 -0.26 0.31
C GLU A 50 5.89 -0.11 1.49
N VAL A 51 6.35 1.11 1.81
CA VAL A 51 7.23 1.37 2.96
C VAL A 51 6.68 0.81 4.28
N PRO A 52 5.39 0.98 4.64
CA PRO A 52 4.85 0.36 5.86
C PRO A 52 4.88 -1.16 5.83
N THR A 53 4.63 -1.77 4.69
CA THR A 53 4.71 -3.24 4.51
C THR A 53 6.12 -3.74 4.73
N TRP A 54 7.12 -3.02 4.22
CA TRP A 54 8.54 -3.31 4.45
C TRP A 54 8.91 -3.21 5.94
N ILE A 55 8.51 -2.13 6.63
CA ILE A 55 8.73 -1.96 8.08
C ILE A 55 8.10 -3.11 8.87
N MET A 56 6.90 -3.52 8.51
CA MET A 56 6.21 -4.66 9.12
C MET A 56 6.97 -5.97 8.88
N GLY A 57 7.47 -6.20 7.67
CA GLY A 57 8.27 -7.37 7.31
C GLY A 57 9.58 -7.45 8.10
N VAL A 58 10.34 -6.36 8.20
CA VAL A 58 11.55 -6.28 9.02
C VAL A 58 11.25 -6.60 10.49
N GLY A 59 10.16 -6.02 11.04
CA GLY A 59 9.71 -6.30 12.40
C GLY A 59 9.22 -7.74 12.62
N ALA A 60 8.81 -8.45 11.57
CA ALA A 60 8.47 -9.87 11.63
C ALA A 60 9.72 -10.76 11.66
N LEU A 61 10.74 -10.40 10.89
CA LEU A 61 12.03 -11.11 10.87
C LEU A 61 12.83 -10.90 12.15
N ASN A 62 12.81 -9.70 12.69
CA ASN A 62 13.52 -9.36 13.93
C ASN A 62 12.60 -8.55 14.86
N GLN A 63 12.09 -9.19 15.89
CA GLN A 63 11.17 -8.57 16.86
C GLN A 63 11.77 -7.36 17.59
N LYS A 64 13.11 -7.28 17.73
CA LYS A 64 13.80 -6.12 18.33
C LYS A 64 13.66 -4.85 17.48
N LEU A 65 13.49 -5.00 16.17
CA LEU A 65 13.28 -3.90 15.22
C LEU A 65 11.81 -3.53 15.02
N ARG A 66 10.90 -4.22 15.71
CA ARG A 66 9.46 -4.01 15.57
C ARG A 66 9.03 -2.69 16.21
N SER A 67 8.81 -1.67 15.40
CA SER A 67 8.35 -0.36 15.83
C SER A 67 6.93 -0.07 15.33
N TYR A 68 5.97 -0.01 16.26
CA TYR A 68 4.59 0.35 15.95
C TYR A 68 4.44 1.84 15.57
N TRP A 69 5.30 2.69 16.12
CA TRP A 69 5.38 4.09 15.74
C TRP A 69 5.84 4.24 14.30
N ALA A 70 6.98 3.64 13.95
CA ALA A 70 7.51 3.69 12.59
C ALA A 70 6.50 3.15 11.56
N PHE A 71 5.81 2.04 11.89
CA PHE A 71 4.76 1.51 11.05
C PHE A 71 3.59 2.49 10.88
N THR A 72 3.04 3.03 11.99
CA THR A 72 1.86 3.90 11.92
C THR A 72 2.17 5.22 11.25
N THR A 73 3.30 5.86 11.55
CA THR A 73 3.68 7.13 10.93
C THR A 73 3.98 6.98 9.44
N SER A 74 4.72 5.94 9.05
CA SER A 74 4.95 5.66 7.62
C SER A 74 3.66 5.32 6.89
N PHE A 75 2.73 4.59 7.52
CA PHE A 75 1.43 4.29 6.95
C PHE A 75 0.61 5.56 6.68
N LEU A 76 0.53 6.46 7.65
CA LEU A 76 -0.18 7.74 7.49
C LEU A 76 0.48 8.62 6.42
N ALA A 77 1.81 8.68 6.40
CA ALA A 77 2.53 9.47 5.42
C ALA A 77 2.37 8.94 3.99
N THR A 78 2.51 7.63 3.78
CA THR A 78 2.57 7.06 2.42
C THR A 78 1.22 6.56 1.92
N ARG A 79 0.41 5.93 2.76
CA ARG A 79 -0.89 5.36 2.34
C ARG A 79 -2.09 6.29 2.56
N VAL A 80 -1.88 7.41 3.26
CA VAL A 80 -2.93 8.43 3.40
C VAL A 80 -2.51 9.72 2.74
N LEU A 81 -1.53 10.43 3.29
CA LEU A 81 -1.13 11.75 2.77
C LEU A 81 -0.64 11.68 1.33
N PHE A 82 0.36 10.83 1.06
CA PHE A 82 0.87 10.67 -0.31
C PHE A 82 -0.22 10.16 -1.26
N HIS A 83 -1.11 9.27 -0.82
CA HIS A 83 -2.20 8.78 -1.65
C HIS A 83 -3.17 9.91 -2.07
N PHE A 84 -3.52 10.80 -1.15
CA PHE A 84 -4.32 11.99 -1.48
C PHE A 84 -3.61 12.87 -2.51
N VAL A 85 -2.32 13.14 -2.32
CA VAL A 85 -1.52 13.93 -3.27
C VAL A 85 -1.46 13.23 -4.63
N PHE A 86 -1.27 11.92 -4.65
CA PHE A 86 -1.22 11.12 -5.86
C PHE A 86 -2.56 11.16 -6.62
N VAL A 87 -3.68 10.90 -5.96
CA VAL A 87 -5.02 10.98 -6.55
C VAL A 87 -5.32 12.40 -7.04
N TYR A 88 -4.99 13.41 -6.24
CA TYR A 88 -5.15 14.80 -6.65
C TYR A 88 -4.33 15.11 -7.91
N SER A 89 -3.10 14.64 -8.00
CA SER A 89 -2.26 14.85 -9.18
C SER A 89 -2.81 14.20 -10.46
N LEU A 90 -3.60 13.12 -10.32
CA LEU A 90 -4.28 12.47 -11.44
C LEU A 90 -5.54 13.23 -11.89
N LEU A 91 -6.13 14.05 -11.01
CA LEU A 91 -7.29 14.90 -11.33
C LEU A 91 -6.91 16.12 -12.15
N ILE A 92 -5.67 16.61 -12.03
CA ILE A 92 -5.21 17.79 -12.74
C ILE A 92 -4.92 17.42 -14.20
N PRO A 93 -5.50 18.13 -15.20
CA PRO A 93 -5.31 17.83 -16.63
C PRO A 93 -3.85 17.83 -17.08
N SER A 94 -3.00 18.59 -16.39
CA SER A 94 -1.54 18.66 -16.58
C SER A 94 -0.78 17.63 -15.74
N GLY A 95 -1.48 16.68 -15.11
CA GLY A 95 -0.91 15.69 -14.19
C GLY A 95 0.33 15.01 -14.77
N ARG A 96 1.46 15.15 -14.06
CA ARG A 96 2.78 14.67 -14.49
C ARG A 96 2.86 13.14 -14.65
N TYR A 97 1.90 12.44 -14.06
CA TYR A 97 1.89 10.97 -14.00
C TYR A 97 0.99 10.30 -15.02
N VAL A 98 0.21 11.07 -15.78
CA VAL A 98 -0.65 10.57 -16.84
C VAL A 98 0.06 10.76 -18.18
N ASN A 99 0.23 9.67 -18.91
CA ASN A 99 0.77 9.74 -20.27
C ASN A 99 -0.23 10.50 -21.17
N LYS A 100 0.13 11.71 -21.58
CA LYS A 100 -0.70 12.58 -22.43
C LYS A 100 -1.09 11.92 -23.75
N GLN A 101 -0.29 10.96 -24.25
CA GLN A 101 -0.55 10.25 -25.49
C GLN A 101 -1.65 9.18 -25.38
N LYS A 102 -1.93 8.71 -24.16
CA LYS A 102 -2.96 7.68 -23.89
C LYS A 102 -3.75 8.03 -22.62
N PRO A 103 -4.56 9.08 -22.65
CA PRO A 103 -5.35 9.48 -21.48
C PRO A 103 -6.28 8.32 -21.05
N SER A 104 -6.39 8.08 -19.76
CA SER A 104 -7.28 7.06 -19.21
C SER A 104 -7.69 7.44 -17.79
N ILE A 105 -8.96 7.22 -17.49
CA ILE A 105 -9.52 7.42 -16.16
C ILE A 105 -9.15 6.28 -15.19
N LEU A 106 -8.65 5.16 -15.69
CA LEU A 106 -8.40 3.97 -14.88
C LEU A 106 -7.44 4.20 -13.71
N PRO A 107 -6.30 4.91 -13.83
CA PRO A 107 -5.43 5.20 -12.69
C PRO A 107 -6.16 5.94 -11.57
N LEU A 108 -6.98 6.91 -11.93
CA LEU A 108 -7.80 7.66 -10.99
C LEU A 108 -8.84 6.77 -10.32
N ALA A 109 -9.57 5.97 -11.10
CA ALA A 109 -10.57 5.05 -10.57
C ALA A 109 -9.96 4.06 -9.57
N PHE A 110 -8.79 3.52 -9.85
CA PHE A 110 -8.08 2.63 -8.94
C PHE A 110 -7.59 3.35 -7.68
N GLY A 111 -7.05 4.57 -7.80
CA GLY A 111 -6.69 5.38 -6.65
C GLY A 111 -7.90 5.64 -5.74
N LEU A 112 -9.02 6.05 -6.32
CA LEU A 112 -10.25 6.29 -5.57
C LEU A 112 -10.82 5.02 -4.90
N LEU A 113 -10.72 3.86 -5.54
CA LEU A 113 -11.15 2.59 -4.97
C LEU A 113 -10.26 2.12 -3.80
N ALA A 114 -8.95 2.37 -3.88
CA ALA A 114 -8.01 1.97 -2.84
C ALA A 114 -8.06 2.90 -1.61
N LEU A 115 -8.46 4.15 -1.76
CA LEU A 115 -8.44 5.14 -0.70
C LEU A 115 -9.29 4.77 0.52
N PRO A 116 -10.56 4.33 0.40
CA PRO A 116 -11.37 3.92 1.55
C PRO A 116 -10.72 2.79 2.36
N MET A 117 -10.12 1.82 1.69
CA MET A 117 -9.39 0.72 2.34
C MET A 117 -8.21 1.25 3.16
N HIS A 118 -7.42 2.17 2.61
CA HIS A 118 -6.31 2.80 3.30
C HIS A 118 -6.77 3.60 4.52
N LEU A 119 -7.88 4.32 4.43
CA LEU A 119 -8.45 5.07 5.56
C LEU A 119 -8.90 4.14 6.70
N VAL A 120 -9.56 3.04 6.38
CA VAL A 120 -9.96 2.02 7.38
C VAL A 120 -8.74 1.42 8.06
N TRP A 121 -7.68 1.11 7.32
CA TRP A 121 -6.45 0.56 7.87
C TRP A 121 -5.68 1.60 8.69
N ALA A 122 -5.65 2.86 8.26
CA ALA A 122 -5.09 3.97 9.03
C ALA A 122 -5.77 4.10 10.40
N TYR A 123 -7.10 4.11 10.41
CA TYR A 123 -7.88 4.14 11.65
C TYR A 123 -7.53 2.98 12.59
N LYS A 124 -7.49 1.75 12.05
CA LYS A 124 -7.11 0.55 12.84
C LYS A 124 -5.69 0.65 13.41
N SER A 125 -4.74 1.14 12.60
CA SER A 125 -3.34 1.32 13.00
C SER A 125 -3.21 2.35 14.14
N VAL A 126 -3.81 3.53 14.01
CA VAL A 126 -3.80 4.57 15.05
C VAL A 126 -4.48 4.08 16.33
N ARG A 127 -5.63 3.42 16.21
CA ARG A 127 -6.32 2.83 17.36
C ARG A 127 -5.47 1.77 18.07
N GLY A 128 -4.78 0.93 17.32
CA GLY A 128 -3.84 -0.08 17.84
C GLY A 128 -2.67 0.56 18.59
N LEU A 129 -2.07 1.61 18.02
CA LEU A 129 -1.00 2.36 18.65
C LEU A 129 -1.47 3.02 19.98
N ARG A 130 -2.60 3.72 19.97
CA ARG A 130 -3.18 4.35 21.17
C ARG A 130 -3.42 3.35 22.32
N ARG A 131 -3.96 2.16 22.01
CA ARG A 131 -4.17 1.09 23.01
C ARG A 131 -2.85 0.63 23.65
N ARG A 132 -1.78 0.53 22.86
CA ARG A 132 -0.45 0.14 23.39
C ARG A 132 0.16 1.23 24.25
N MET A 133 0.02 2.48 23.84
CA MET A 133 0.50 3.62 24.65
C MET A 133 -0.16 3.68 26.03
N ARG A 134 -1.47 3.43 26.09
CA ARG A 134 -2.19 3.38 27.39
C ARG A 134 -1.63 2.29 28.30
N LYS A 135 -1.41 1.08 27.77
CA LYS A 135 -0.85 -0.04 28.54
C LYS A 135 0.59 0.16 29.03
N LEU A 136 1.33 1.10 28.44
CA LEU A 136 2.68 1.44 28.89
C LEU A 136 2.68 2.57 29.94
N ALA A 137 1.56 3.29 30.07
CA ALA A 137 1.36 4.37 31.02
C ALA A 137 0.69 3.89 32.35
N GLU A 138 0.15 2.68 32.35
CA GLU A 138 -0.38 1.96 33.52
C GLU A 138 0.71 1.11 34.20
#